data_372e55654b3f0b894b76ffdabc5b1560
#
_entry.id   372e55654b3f0b894b76ffdabc5b1560
#
_cell.length_a   1.000
_cell.length_b   1.000
_cell.length_c   1.000
_cell.angle_alpha   90.00
_cell.angle_beta   90.00
_cell.angle_gamma   90.00
#
_symmetry.space_group_name_H-M   'P 1'
#
loop_
_entity.id
_entity.type
_entity.pdbx_description
1 polymer ?
#
loop_
_entity_poly.entity_id
_entity_poly.type
_entity_poly.pdbx_seq_one_letter_code
_entity_poly.pdbx_strand_id
1 'polypeptide(L)'
;WFQLPLHMCLALVVVWLYNPMVEKSKSHNKLWWIYDIFLIASSCFICWFFLSHAEQLNYRIFNVDVMTTTEVIVAVRRVVSMSLFWVICFFLAYAWFGQYIPGLFRFSGISFPKLMEVLMYGENGIFGSPLVTSLGTLFYFLVFGTFFSNCGGGGVLIDGGMKLSDKTVGGPAKAAVISSGLLGMVSGSAIANVSTTGVLTIPLMKKTGYDPEEAAAVESVASTG
;
A
#
# COMPACT_ATOMS: atom_id res chain seq x y z
N TRP A 1 -9.65 11.85 16.08
CA TRP A 1 -10.62 10.91 15.51
C TRP A 1 -11.09 11.29 14.12
N PHE A 2 -11.34 12.56 13.79
CA PHE A 2 -11.78 13.01 12.46
C PHE A 2 -10.80 12.67 11.33
N GLN A 3 -9.51 12.67 11.59
CA GLN A 3 -8.47 12.48 10.58
C GLN A 3 -8.42 11.04 10.04
N LEU A 4 -8.65 10.05 10.90
CA LEU A 4 -8.56 8.63 10.51
C LEU A 4 -9.65 8.22 9.50
N PRO A 5 -10.95 8.48 9.75
CA PRO A 5 -12.00 8.18 8.79
C PRO A 5 -11.84 8.93 7.47
N LEU A 6 -11.42 10.21 7.54
CA LEU A 6 -11.17 11.01 6.35
C LEU A 6 -10.04 10.43 5.50
N HIS A 7 -8.92 10.06 6.13
CA HIS A 7 -7.78 9.45 5.43
C HIS A 7 -8.16 8.12 4.79
N MET A 8 -8.86 7.25 5.53
CA MET A 8 -9.34 5.98 5.00
C MET A 8 -10.27 6.18 3.79
N CYS A 9 -11.22 7.10 3.90
CA CYS A 9 -12.15 7.41 2.80
C CYS A 9 -11.40 7.91 1.57
N LEU A 10 -10.48 8.85 1.73
CA LEU A 10 -9.66 9.34 0.62
C LEU A 10 -8.84 8.22 -0.01
N ALA A 11 -8.23 7.34 0.79
CA ALA A 11 -7.49 6.19 0.28
C ALA A 11 -8.40 5.24 -0.52
N LEU A 12 -9.60 4.92 -0.01
CA LEU A 12 -10.56 4.07 -0.73
C LEU A 12 -11.03 4.71 -2.03
N VAL A 13 -11.39 5.99 -2.03
CA VAL A 13 -11.81 6.71 -3.24
C VAL A 13 -10.69 6.71 -4.28
N VAL A 14 -9.44 6.96 -3.87
CA VAL A 14 -8.28 6.88 -4.77
C VAL A 14 -8.12 5.47 -5.35
N VAL A 15 -8.29 4.43 -4.52
CA VAL A 15 -8.25 3.03 -4.98
C VAL A 15 -9.30 2.77 -6.05
N TRP A 16 -10.55 3.25 -5.87
CA TRP A 16 -11.63 3.05 -6.82
C TRP A 16 -11.41 3.80 -8.13
N LEU A 17 -10.80 4.99 -8.08
CA LEU A 17 -10.48 5.79 -9.26
C LEU A 17 -9.29 5.23 -10.06
N TYR A 18 -8.24 4.76 -9.38
CA TYR A 18 -7.02 4.26 -10.04
C TYR A 18 -7.12 2.80 -10.51
N ASN A 19 -8.00 2.01 -9.91
CA ASN A 19 -8.18 0.60 -10.26
C ASN A 19 -9.64 0.28 -10.63
N PRO A 20 -10.22 0.91 -11.66
CA PRO A 20 -11.60 0.64 -12.05
C PRO A 20 -11.75 -0.80 -12.56
N MET A 21 -12.88 -1.43 -12.23
CA MET A 21 -13.16 -2.80 -12.70
C MET A 21 -13.35 -2.88 -14.21
N VAL A 22 -13.77 -1.78 -14.84
CA VAL A 22 -13.99 -1.69 -16.27
C VAL A 22 -12.70 -1.96 -17.06
N GLU A 23 -11.57 -1.49 -16.56
CA GLU A 23 -10.27 -1.64 -17.22
C GLU A 23 -9.69 -3.06 -17.09
N LYS A 24 -9.96 -3.75 -15.98
CA LYS A 24 -9.55 -5.14 -15.76
C LYS A 24 -10.47 -6.17 -16.42
N SER A 25 -11.71 -5.82 -16.68
CA SER A 25 -12.66 -6.67 -17.38
C SER A 25 -12.64 -6.32 -18.87
N LYS A 26 -12.23 -7.25 -19.74
CA LYS A 26 -12.31 -7.13 -21.20
C LYS A 26 -13.77 -6.96 -21.71
N SER A 27 -14.74 -6.91 -20.83
CA SER A 27 -16.15 -6.73 -21.14
C SER A 27 -16.55 -5.27 -20.92
N HIS A 28 -16.97 -4.60 -21.98
CA HIS A 28 -17.52 -3.24 -22.00
C HIS A 28 -18.90 -3.13 -21.33
N ASN A 29 -19.14 -3.84 -20.25
CA ASN A 29 -20.47 -3.92 -19.63
C ASN A 29 -20.69 -2.72 -18.71
N LYS A 30 -21.72 -1.90 -19.00
CA LYS A 30 -22.12 -0.72 -18.21
C LYS A 30 -22.37 -1.02 -16.72
N LEU A 31 -22.61 -2.28 -16.38
CA LEU A 31 -22.79 -2.76 -15.00
C LEU A 31 -21.55 -2.54 -14.12
N TRP A 32 -20.34 -2.63 -14.67
CA TRP A 32 -19.11 -2.41 -13.90
C TRP A 32 -18.90 -0.94 -13.50
N TRP A 33 -19.34 -0.02 -14.35
CA TRP A 33 -19.35 1.42 -14.05
C TRP A 33 -20.32 1.75 -12.91
N ILE A 34 -21.50 1.14 -12.90
CA ILE A 34 -22.47 1.31 -11.82
C ILE A 34 -21.91 0.78 -10.50
N TYR A 35 -21.21 -0.35 -10.55
CA TYR A 35 -20.57 -0.93 -9.37
C TYR A 35 -19.46 -0.04 -8.79
N ASP A 36 -18.60 0.54 -9.63
CA ASP A 36 -17.54 1.45 -9.19
C ASP A 36 -18.11 2.76 -8.61
N ILE A 37 -19.15 3.32 -9.23
CA ILE A 37 -19.87 4.49 -8.69
C ILE A 37 -20.52 4.15 -7.35
N PHE A 38 -21.12 2.97 -7.22
CA PHE A 38 -21.71 2.53 -5.96
C PHE A 38 -20.66 2.44 -4.84
N LEU A 39 -19.47 1.91 -5.11
CA LEU A 39 -18.38 1.82 -4.14
C LEU A 39 -17.86 3.21 -3.72
N ILE A 40 -17.74 4.14 -4.66
CA ILE A 40 -17.35 5.53 -4.33
C ILE A 40 -18.43 6.19 -3.45
N ALA A 41 -19.69 6.04 -3.81
CA ALA A 41 -20.80 6.60 -3.03
C ALA A 41 -20.87 6.01 -1.62
N SER A 42 -20.64 4.70 -1.49
CA SER A 42 -20.58 3.96 -0.24
C SER A 42 -19.42 4.45 0.63
N SER A 43 -18.21 4.61 0.08
CA SER A 43 -17.06 5.17 0.80
C SER A 43 -17.31 6.61 1.29
N CYS A 44 -17.96 7.44 0.47
CA CYS A 44 -18.35 8.79 0.86
C CYS A 44 -19.41 8.79 1.97
N PHE A 45 -20.39 7.87 1.90
CA PHE A 45 -21.39 7.71 2.94
C PHE A 45 -20.77 7.29 4.28
N ILE A 46 -19.85 6.32 4.26
CA ILE A 46 -19.09 5.88 5.44
C ILE A 46 -18.33 7.07 6.05
N CYS A 47 -17.63 7.84 5.22
CA CYS A 47 -16.91 9.03 5.67
C CYS A 47 -17.86 10.05 6.34
N TRP A 48 -18.94 10.38 5.66
CA TRP A 48 -19.94 11.31 6.20
C TRP A 48 -20.52 10.81 7.52
N PHE A 49 -20.82 9.52 7.62
CA PHE A 49 -21.35 8.91 8.83
C PHE A 49 -20.37 9.04 10.00
N PHE A 50 -19.10 8.66 9.83
CA PHE A 50 -18.09 8.78 10.88
C PHE A 50 -17.82 10.23 11.27
N LEU A 51 -17.81 11.17 10.30
CA LEU A 51 -17.63 12.58 10.59
C LEU A 51 -18.81 13.19 11.35
N SER A 52 -20.03 12.79 10.99
CA SER A 52 -21.26 13.31 11.64
C SER A 52 -21.46 12.77 13.06
N HIS A 53 -20.95 11.56 13.35
CA HIS A 53 -21.13 10.89 14.65
C HIS A 53 -19.85 10.80 15.48
N ALA A 54 -18.81 11.55 15.11
CA ALA A 54 -17.50 11.51 15.76
C ALA A 54 -17.54 11.84 17.27
N GLU A 55 -18.48 12.67 17.72
CA GLU A 55 -18.67 12.98 19.14
C GLU A 55 -19.46 11.91 19.90
N GLN A 56 -20.20 11.07 19.19
CA GLN A 56 -21.09 10.05 19.75
C GLN A 56 -20.59 8.62 19.51
N LEU A 57 -19.28 8.41 19.48
CA LEU A 57 -18.61 7.12 19.21
C LEU A 57 -19.04 5.93 20.11
N ASN A 58 -19.93 6.19 21.08
CA ASN A 58 -20.59 5.14 21.86
C ASN A 58 -21.76 4.46 21.13
N TYR A 59 -22.27 5.03 20.05
CA TYR A 59 -23.32 4.42 19.22
C TYR A 59 -22.67 3.68 18.04
N ARG A 60 -22.26 2.44 18.28
CA ARG A 60 -21.76 1.56 17.24
C ARG A 60 -22.91 1.09 16.35
N ILE A 61 -22.86 1.44 15.08
CA ILE A 61 -23.81 0.90 14.11
C ILE A 61 -23.14 -0.25 13.38
N PHE A 62 -23.43 -1.45 13.80
CA PHE A 62 -22.93 -2.72 13.26
C PHE A 62 -22.95 -2.77 11.71
N ASN A 63 -24.01 -2.25 11.08
CA ASN A 63 -24.13 -2.26 9.63
C ASN A 63 -23.03 -1.45 8.93
N VAL A 64 -22.59 -0.33 9.51
CA VAL A 64 -21.51 0.50 8.97
C VAL A 64 -20.16 -0.18 9.14
N ASP A 65 -19.93 -0.87 10.25
CA ASP A 65 -18.70 -1.62 10.50
C ASP A 65 -18.55 -2.77 9.49
N VAL A 66 -19.63 -3.51 9.21
CA VAL A 66 -19.65 -4.56 8.17
C VAL A 66 -19.40 -3.99 6.79
N MET A 67 -20.02 -2.85 6.46
CA MET A 67 -19.87 -2.17 5.18
C MET A 67 -18.41 -1.72 4.97
N THR A 68 -17.81 -1.08 5.96
CA THR A 68 -16.42 -0.62 5.93
C THR A 68 -15.44 -1.79 5.77
N THR A 69 -15.62 -2.86 6.56
CA THR A 69 -14.78 -4.06 6.47
C THR A 69 -14.87 -4.69 5.09
N THR A 70 -16.08 -4.75 4.51
CA THR A 70 -16.30 -5.30 3.17
C THR A 70 -15.59 -4.47 2.11
N GLU A 71 -15.66 -3.14 2.18
CA GLU A 71 -14.96 -2.25 1.25
C GLU A 71 -13.45 -2.43 1.33
N VAL A 72 -12.88 -2.53 2.53
CA VAL A 72 -11.44 -2.76 2.70
C VAL A 72 -11.01 -4.10 2.09
N ILE A 73 -11.79 -5.18 2.30
CA ILE A 73 -11.50 -6.49 1.70
C ILE A 73 -11.56 -6.43 0.16
N VAL A 74 -12.55 -5.73 -0.41
CA VAL A 74 -12.66 -5.54 -1.86
C VAL A 74 -11.50 -4.69 -2.39
N ALA A 75 -11.07 -3.66 -1.65
CA ALA A 75 -9.92 -2.83 -2.00
C ALA A 75 -8.62 -3.67 -2.04
N VAL A 76 -8.38 -4.50 -1.04
CA VAL A 76 -7.23 -5.44 -1.01
C VAL A 76 -7.22 -6.35 -2.24
N ARG A 77 -8.38 -6.91 -2.62
CA ARG A 77 -8.49 -7.73 -3.83
C ARG A 77 -8.10 -6.97 -5.10
N ARG A 78 -8.42 -5.67 -5.18
CA ARG A 78 -8.14 -4.86 -6.38
C ARG A 78 -6.69 -4.40 -6.49
N VAL A 79 -6.11 -4.00 -5.38
CA VAL A 79 -4.81 -3.30 -5.34
C VAL A 79 -3.65 -4.28 -5.16
N VAL A 80 -3.80 -5.25 -4.25
CA VAL A 80 -2.68 -6.08 -3.85
C VAL A 80 -2.57 -7.33 -4.73
N SER A 81 -3.05 -8.45 -4.28
CA SER A 81 -3.00 -9.69 -5.04
C SER A 81 -4.12 -10.65 -4.63
N MET A 82 -4.46 -11.52 -5.57
CA MET A 82 -5.46 -12.57 -5.32
C MET A 82 -5.00 -13.53 -4.21
N SER A 83 -3.70 -13.76 -4.09
CA SER A 83 -3.14 -14.63 -3.04
C SER A 83 -3.38 -14.07 -1.65
N LEU A 84 -3.11 -12.77 -1.44
CA LEU A 84 -3.34 -12.11 -0.15
C LEU A 84 -4.83 -12.06 0.20
N PHE A 85 -5.69 -11.82 -0.79
CA PHE A 85 -7.14 -11.86 -0.60
C PHE A 85 -7.61 -13.21 -0.03
N TRP A 86 -7.13 -14.32 -0.60
CA TRP A 86 -7.46 -15.66 -0.10
C TRP A 86 -6.92 -15.94 1.30
N VAL A 87 -5.72 -15.44 1.61
CA VAL A 87 -5.15 -15.54 2.97
C VAL A 87 -6.03 -14.82 3.99
N ILE A 88 -6.49 -13.61 3.67
CA ILE A 88 -7.39 -12.84 4.55
C ILE A 88 -8.72 -13.59 4.72
N CYS A 89 -9.33 -14.06 3.63
CA CYS A 89 -10.57 -14.84 3.70
C CYS A 89 -10.40 -16.11 4.55
N PHE A 90 -9.27 -16.80 4.43
CA PHE A 90 -8.97 -17.98 5.23
C PHE A 90 -8.92 -17.65 6.73
N PHE A 91 -8.20 -16.60 7.13
CA PHE A 91 -8.11 -16.21 8.54
C PHE A 91 -9.43 -15.68 9.10
N LEU A 92 -10.22 -14.98 8.30
CA LEU A 92 -11.56 -14.55 8.72
C LEU A 92 -12.50 -15.75 8.92
N ALA A 93 -12.46 -16.71 8.00
CA ALA A 93 -13.21 -17.96 8.15
C ALA A 93 -12.72 -18.76 9.37
N TYR A 94 -11.42 -18.84 9.59
CA TYR A 94 -10.84 -19.47 10.78
C TYR A 94 -11.28 -18.75 12.07
N ALA A 95 -11.28 -17.42 12.10
CA ALA A 95 -11.73 -16.65 13.26
C ALA A 95 -13.20 -16.91 13.61
N TRP A 96 -14.03 -17.19 12.61
CA TRP A 96 -15.45 -17.48 12.82
C TRP A 96 -15.73 -18.95 13.12
N PHE A 97 -15.09 -19.86 12.39
CA PHE A 97 -15.34 -21.31 12.47
C PHE A 97 -14.34 -22.08 13.34
N GLY A 98 -13.36 -21.42 13.96
CA GLY A 98 -12.30 -22.06 14.73
C GLY A 98 -12.77 -22.94 15.90
N GLN A 99 -13.98 -22.70 16.40
CA GLN A 99 -14.60 -23.53 17.46
C GLN A 99 -14.90 -24.96 16.99
N TYR A 100 -15.10 -25.20 15.69
CA TYR A 100 -15.44 -26.50 15.11
C TYR A 100 -14.20 -27.32 14.74
N ILE A 101 -13.00 -26.73 14.79
CA ILE A 101 -11.77 -27.39 14.39
C ILE A 101 -11.28 -28.26 15.54
N PRO A 102 -11.02 -29.56 15.31
CA PRO A 102 -10.48 -30.46 16.35
C PRO A 102 -8.98 -30.23 16.59
N GLY A 103 -8.50 -30.47 17.81
CA GLY A 103 -7.09 -30.49 18.13
C GLY A 103 -6.50 -29.17 18.62
N LEU A 104 -5.20 -28.99 18.43
CA LEU A 104 -4.40 -27.86 18.93
C LEU A 104 -4.85 -26.49 18.38
N PHE A 105 -5.48 -26.48 17.22
CA PHE A 105 -5.94 -25.25 16.54
C PHE A 105 -7.36 -24.86 16.92
N ARG A 106 -7.97 -25.58 17.87
CA ARG A 106 -9.31 -25.24 18.37
C ARG A 106 -9.21 -24.00 19.25
N PHE A 107 -10.05 -23.02 18.99
CA PHE A 107 -10.25 -21.90 19.92
C PHE A 107 -11.74 -21.64 20.15
N SER A 108 -12.09 -20.88 21.18
CA SER A 108 -13.46 -20.72 21.66
C SER A 108 -14.42 -20.04 20.67
N GLY A 109 -13.93 -19.61 19.52
CA GLY A 109 -14.72 -18.87 18.53
C GLY A 109 -15.01 -17.43 18.96
N ILE A 110 -15.25 -16.58 17.99
CA ILE A 110 -15.65 -15.19 18.23
C ILE A 110 -17.03 -15.00 17.62
N SER A 111 -17.97 -14.40 18.34
CA SER A 111 -19.26 -14.03 17.76
C SER A 111 -19.05 -12.99 16.65
N PHE A 112 -19.87 -13.04 15.61
CA PHE A 112 -19.71 -12.15 14.45
C PHE A 112 -19.69 -10.66 14.82
N PRO A 113 -20.54 -10.14 15.73
CA PRO A 113 -20.44 -8.76 16.19
C PRO A 113 -19.11 -8.43 16.88
N LYS A 114 -18.58 -9.35 17.67
CA LYS A 114 -17.29 -9.16 18.34
C LYS A 114 -16.13 -9.22 17.37
N LEU A 115 -16.22 -10.06 16.34
CA LEU A 115 -15.22 -10.10 15.26
C LEU A 115 -15.16 -8.76 14.51
N MET A 116 -16.31 -8.18 14.16
CA MET A 116 -16.38 -6.87 13.51
C MET A 116 -15.81 -5.76 14.43
N GLU A 117 -16.12 -5.80 15.71
CA GLU A 117 -15.56 -4.86 16.67
C GLU A 117 -14.03 -4.90 16.72
N VAL A 118 -13.45 -6.10 16.78
CA VAL A 118 -11.98 -6.27 16.83
C VAL A 118 -11.33 -5.84 15.51
N LEU A 119 -11.94 -6.16 14.37
CA LEU A 119 -11.43 -5.78 13.06
C LEU A 119 -11.46 -4.26 12.84
N MET A 120 -12.44 -3.55 13.38
CA MET A 120 -12.57 -2.11 13.20
C MET A 120 -11.76 -1.31 14.23
N TYR A 121 -11.92 -1.62 15.51
CA TYR A 121 -11.45 -0.78 16.61
C TYR A 121 -10.34 -1.41 17.46
N GLY A 122 -9.93 -2.66 17.17
CA GLY A 122 -8.79 -3.28 17.84
C GLY A 122 -7.49 -2.49 17.59
N GLU A 123 -6.50 -2.65 18.44
CA GLU A 123 -5.19 -1.98 18.30
C GLU A 123 -4.54 -2.26 16.93
N ASN A 124 -4.78 -3.43 16.37
CA ASN A 124 -4.35 -3.85 15.03
C ASN A 124 -5.51 -3.86 14.01
N GLY A 125 -6.66 -3.30 14.37
CA GLY A 125 -7.82 -3.17 13.49
C GLY A 125 -7.63 -2.10 12.42
N ILE A 126 -8.65 -1.93 11.59
CA ILE A 126 -8.63 -0.96 10.47
C ILE A 126 -8.36 0.46 10.98
N PHE A 127 -9.01 0.89 12.06
CA PHE A 127 -8.78 2.19 12.70
C PHE A 127 -7.67 2.17 13.77
N GLY A 128 -6.90 1.10 13.85
CA GLY A 128 -5.83 0.93 14.80
C GLY A 128 -4.49 1.50 14.34
N SER A 129 -3.42 0.98 14.92
CA SER A 129 -2.03 1.38 14.68
C SER A 129 -1.64 1.46 13.19
N PRO A 130 -2.07 0.54 12.29
CA PRO A 130 -1.68 0.63 10.88
C PRO A 130 -2.17 1.90 10.19
N LEU A 131 -3.43 2.30 10.42
CA LEU A 131 -3.99 3.51 9.82
C LEU A 131 -3.39 4.77 10.44
N VAL A 132 -3.14 4.77 11.75
CA VAL A 132 -2.47 5.88 12.46
C VAL A 132 -1.06 6.09 11.92
N THR A 133 -0.31 5.02 11.72
CA THR A 133 1.05 5.08 11.13
C THR A 133 1.01 5.55 9.68
N SER A 134 0.04 5.08 8.90
CA SER A 134 -0.15 5.52 7.51
C SER A 134 -0.41 7.03 7.43
N LEU A 135 -1.31 7.54 8.26
CA LEU A 135 -1.67 8.96 8.28
C LEU A 135 -0.54 9.83 8.87
N GLY A 136 0.02 9.41 10.01
CA GLY A 136 0.94 10.24 10.78
C GLY A 136 2.36 10.27 10.20
N THR A 137 2.86 9.12 9.79
CA THR A 137 4.27 8.99 9.39
C THR A 137 4.41 8.79 7.88
N LEU A 138 3.75 7.79 7.32
CA LEU A 138 3.96 7.41 5.93
C LEU A 138 3.45 8.49 4.96
N PHE A 139 2.31 9.08 5.22
CA PHE A 139 1.74 10.11 4.35
C PHE A 139 2.67 11.32 4.21
N TYR A 140 3.13 11.88 5.33
CA TYR A 140 4.04 13.04 5.31
C TYR A 140 5.39 12.71 4.70
N PHE A 141 5.89 11.51 4.97
CA PHE A 141 7.14 11.03 4.39
C PHE A 141 7.05 10.89 2.86
N LEU A 142 5.95 10.31 2.34
CA LEU A 142 5.73 10.17 0.90
C LEU A 142 5.55 11.54 0.21
N VAL A 143 4.82 12.47 0.83
CA VAL A 143 4.66 13.84 0.32
C VAL A 143 6.02 14.53 0.24
N PHE A 144 6.81 14.47 1.31
CA PHE A 144 8.16 15.03 1.34
C PHE A 144 9.05 14.38 0.29
N GLY A 145 9.07 13.05 0.20
CA GLY A 145 9.88 12.30 -0.76
C GLY A 145 9.55 12.66 -2.21
N THR A 146 8.26 12.75 -2.52
CA THR A 146 7.80 13.16 -3.86
C THR A 146 8.19 14.59 -4.18
N PHE A 147 8.00 15.52 -3.25
CA PHE A 147 8.42 16.92 -3.41
C PHE A 147 9.93 17.04 -3.60
N PHE A 148 10.71 16.42 -2.73
CA PHE A 148 12.17 16.42 -2.80
C PHE A 148 12.69 15.87 -4.13
N SER A 149 12.14 14.75 -4.58
CA SER A 149 12.51 14.14 -5.86
C SER A 149 12.22 15.07 -7.05
N ASN A 150 11.04 15.70 -7.07
CA ASN A 150 10.63 16.61 -8.15
C ASN A 150 11.40 17.95 -8.13
N CYS A 151 11.90 18.40 -6.98
CA CYS A 151 12.76 19.57 -6.86
C CYS A 151 14.23 19.33 -7.28
N GLY A 152 14.53 18.15 -7.83
CA GLY A 152 15.89 17.80 -8.27
C GLY A 152 16.76 17.17 -7.18
N GLY A 153 16.26 17.02 -5.96
CA GLY A 153 16.97 16.37 -4.86
C GLY A 153 17.37 14.93 -5.17
N GLY A 154 16.52 14.20 -5.92
CA GLY A 154 16.87 12.86 -6.41
C GLY A 154 18.15 12.84 -7.26
N GLY A 155 18.30 13.81 -8.17
CA GLY A 155 19.52 13.96 -8.98
C GLY A 155 20.78 14.20 -8.13
N VAL A 156 20.67 15.04 -7.11
CA VAL A 156 21.79 15.31 -6.18
C VAL A 156 22.22 14.05 -5.43
N LEU A 157 21.26 13.21 -4.99
CA LEU A 157 21.57 11.95 -4.33
C LEU A 157 22.25 10.95 -5.27
N ILE A 158 21.80 10.87 -6.52
CA ILE A 158 22.39 10.02 -7.55
C ILE A 158 23.82 10.49 -7.87
N ASP A 159 24.03 11.79 -8.09
CA ASP A 159 25.33 12.37 -8.35
C ASP A 159 26.30 12.15 -7.18
N GLY A 160 25.78 12.25 -5.95
CA GLY A 160 26.51 11.93 -4.73
C GLY A 160 26.99 10.49 -4.70
N GLY A 161 26.10 9.55 -4.97
CA GLY A 161 26.42 8.12 -5.05
C GLY A 161 27.44 7.80 -6.13
N MET A 162 27.30 8.40 -7.31
CA MET A 162 28.26 8.24 -8.41
C MET A 162 29.66 8.77 -8.02
N LYS A 163 29.76 9.96 -7.45
CA LYS A 163 31.04 10.53 -7.01
C LYS A 163 31.75 9.70 -5.94
N LEU A 164 31.00 9.12 -5.01
CA LEU A 164 31.54 8.25 -3.96
C LEU A 164 32.17 6.97 -4.51
N SER A 165 31.69 6.49 -5.66
CA SER A 165 32.06 5.20 -6.25
C SER A 165 33.06 5.32 -7.40
N ASP A 166 33.27 6.51 -7.96
CA ASP A 166 33.97 6.76 -9.21
C ASP A 166 35.42 6.22 -9.22
N LYS A 167 36.08 6.18 -8.08
CA LYS A 167 37.48 5.74 -7.93
C LYS A 167 37.62 4.29 -7.46
N THR A 168 36.56 3.50 -7.43
CA THR A 168 36.60 2.14 -6.88
C THR A 168 36.43 1.08 -7.96
N VAL A 169 37.06 -0.10 -7.77
CA VAL A 169 36.82 -1.27 -8.63
C VAL A 169 35.34 -1.63 -8.58
N GLY A 170 34.70 -1.78 -9.74
CA GLY A 170 33.25 -1.99 -9.84
C GLY A 170 32.44 -0.71 -9.55
N GLY A 171 33.04 0.47 -9.75
CA GLY A 171 32.45 1.77 -9.47
C GLY A 171 30.99 1.93 -9.90
N PRO A 172 30.62 1.64 -11.16
CA PRO A 172 29.25 1.80 -11.64
C PRO A 172 28.20 0.96 -10.89
N ALA A 173 28.50 -0.29 -10.56
CA ALA A 173 27.60 -1.12 -9.77
C ALA A 173 27.48 -0.61 -8.31
N LYS A 174 28.59 -0.19 -7.71
CA LYS A 174 28.56 0.44 -6.39
C LYS A 174 27.82 1.78 -6.40
N ALA A 175 27.96 2.56 -7.48
CA ALA A 175 27.22 3.80 -7.68
C ALA A 175 25.71 3.52 -7.70
N ALA A 176 25.27 2.48 -8.42
CA ALA A 176 23.89 2.05 -8.44
C ALA A 176 23.37 1.72 -7.03
N VAL A 177 24.12 0.91 -6.27
CA VAL A 177 23.74 0.54 -4.90
C VAL A 177 23.65 1.75 -3.97
N ILE A 178 24.65 2.63 -3.98
CA ILE A 178 24.68 3.81 -3.10
C ILE A 178 23.57 4.80 -3.48
N SER A 179 23.42 5.08 -4.78
CA SER A 179 22.39 6.01 -5.27
C SER A 179 20.98 5.49 -5.00
N SER A 180 20.75 4.20 -5.27
CA SER A 180 19.49 3.54 -4.98
C SER A 180 19.18 3.51 -3.47
N GLY A 181 20.17 3.23 -2.63
CA GLY A 181 20.00 3.29 -1.18
C GLY A 181 19.62 4.70 -0.70
N LEU A 182 20.33 5.72 -1.16
CA LEU A 182 20.03 7.11 -0.81
C LEU A 182 18.66 7.57 -1.31
N LEU A 183 18.32 7.23 -2.56
CA LEU A 183 17.00 7.60 -3.11
C LEU A 183 15.87 6.78 -2.48
N GLY A 184 16.13 5.50 -2.21
CA GLY A 184 15.18 4.62 -1.53
C GLY A 184 14.77 5.11 -0.14
N MET A 185 15.69 5.71 0.61
CA MET A 185 15.40 6.35 1.90
C MET A 185 14.37 7.48 1.79
N VAL A 186 14.22 8.08 0.63
CA VAL A 186 13.32 9.22 0.39
C VAL A 186 12.07 8.80 -0.38
N SER A 187 12.18 7.91 -1.38
CA SER A 187 11.07 7.55 -2.25
C SER A 187 10.11 6.53 -1.64
N GLY A 188 10.61 5.63 -0.79
CA GLY A 188 9.82 4.55 -0.18
C GLY A 188 9.19 3.56 -1.18
N SER A 189 9.53 3.64 -2.45
CA SER A 189 8.98 2.80 -3.53
C SER A 189 10.09 2.20 -4.38
N ALA A 190 10.24 0.87 -4.34
CA ALA A 190 11.23 0.16 -5.15
C ALA A 190 11.03 0.43 -6.66
N ILE A 191 9.78 0.48 -7.13
CA ILE A 191 9.45 0.74 -8.54
C ILE A 191 9.88 2.15 -8.95
N ALA A 192 9.56 3.16 -8.14
CA ALA A 192 9.98 4.53 -8.40
C ALA A 192 11.50 4.67 -8.35
N ASN A 193 12.15 3.96 -7.42
CA ASN A 193 13.60 3.93 -7.28
C ASN A 193 14.26 3.37 -8.54
N VAL A 194 13.92 2.15 -8.98
CA VAL A 194 14.42 1.55 -10.24
C VAL A 194 14.20 2.49 -11.43
N SER A 195 13.03 3.09 -11.53
CA SER A 195 12.68 3.96 -12.66
C SER A 195 13.51 5.24 -12.69
N THR A 196 13.96 5.73 -11.55
CA THR A 196 14.73 6.97 -11.45
C THR A 196 16.24 6.72 -11.56
N THR A 197 16.77 5.79 -10.76
CA THR A 197 18.21 5.48 -10.75
C THR A 197 18.64 4.68 -11.97
N GLY A 198 17.82 3.70 -12.40
CA GLY A 198 18.15 2.79 -13.49
C GLY A 198 18.34 3.48 -14.85
N VAL A 199 17.65 4.60 -15.09
CA VAL A 199 17.85 5.39 -16.32
C VAL A 199 19.29 5.89 -16.46
N LEU A 200 19.99 6.14 -15.34
CA LEU A 200 21.36 6.62 -15.30
C LEU A 200 22.37 5.50 -15.07
N THR A 201 22.09 4.62 -14.12
CA THR A 201 23.06 3.61 -13.66
C THR A 201 23.19 2.43 -14.61
N ILE A 202 22.10 1.96 -15.24
CA ILE A 202 22.14 0.85 -16.21
C ILE A 202 22.98 1.22 -17.45
N PRO A 203 22.78 2.37 -18.12
CA PRO A 203 23.65 2.77 -19.22
C PRO A 203 25.11 2.95 -18.80
N LEU A 204 25.36 3.43 -17.57
CA LEU A 204 26.71 3.60 -17.06
C LEU A 204 27.42 2.25 -16.87
N MET A 205 26.75 1.27 -16.25
CA MET A 205 27.26 -0.11 -16.10
C MET A 205 27.55 -0.74 -17.46
N LYS A 206 26.65 -0.61 -18.43
CA LYS A 206 26.84 -1.13 -19.80
C LYS A 206 28.04 -0.51 -20.50
N LYS A 207 28.29 0.79 -20.36
CA LYS A 207 29.46 1.48 -20.94
C LYS A 207 30.78 1.00 -20.34
N THR A 208 30.77 0.46 -19.13
CA THR A 208 31.95 -0.03 -18.43
C THR A 208 32.16 -1.54 -18.57
N GLY A 209 31.36 -2.22 -19.41
CA GLY A 209 31.54 -3.61 -19.79
C GLY A 209 30.65 -4.62 -19.06
N TYR A 210 29.65 -4.16 -18.29
CA TYR A 210 28.65 -5.06 -17.72
C TYR A 210 27.68 -5.55 -18.82
N ASP A 211 27.30 -6.80 -18.76
CA ASP A 211 26.24 -7.32 -19.61
C ASP A 211 24.90 -6.66 -19.25
N PRO A 212 23.99 -6.46 -20.23
CA PRO A 212 22.70 -5.82 -19.99
C PRO A 212 21.87 -6.48 -18.89
N GLU A 213 21.94 -7.81 -18.82
CA GLU A 213 21.22 -8.62 -17.82
C GLU A 213 21.81 -8.42 -16.42
N GLU A 214 23.15 -8.40 -16.32
CA GLU A 214 23.85 -8.12 -15.06
C GLU A 214 23.55 -6.71 -14.55
N ALA A 215 23.61 -5.71 -15.43
CA ALA A 215 23.30 -4.33 -15.06
C ALA A 215 21.84 -4.16 -14.54
N ALA A 216 20.90 -4.83 -15.20
CA ALA A 216 19.49 -4.83 -14.78
C ALA A 216 19.30 -5.57 -13.45
N ALA A 217 20.00 -6.68 -13.23
CA ALA A 217 19.94 -7.43 -11.98
C ALA A 217 20.49 -6.64 -10.81
N VAL A 218 21.66 -5.99 -10.98
CA VAL A 218 22.27 -5.12 -9.96
C VAL A 218 21.30 -3.99 -9.56
N GLU A 219 20.70 -3.32 -10.55
CA GLU A 219 19.76 -2.23 -10.29
C GLU A 219 18.50 -2.69 -9.57
N SER A 220 17.94 -3.84 -9.99
CA SER A 220 16.73 -4.40 -9.36
C SER A 220 16.98 -4.76 -7.89
N VAL A 221 18.11 -5.38 -7.59
CA VAL A 221 18.47 -5.74 -6.21
C VAL A 221 18.77 -4.49 -5.38
N ALA A 222 19.54 -3.55 -5.94
CA ALA A 222 19.88 -2.29 -5.27
C ALA A 222 18.64 -1.47 -4.88
N SER A 223 17.60 -1.49 -5.71
CA SER A 223 16.39 -0.70 -5.50
C SER A 223 15.36 -1.38 -4.60
N THR A 224 15.56 -2.64 -4.23
CA THR A 224 14.65 -3.42 -3.38
C THR A 224 15.14 -3.50 -1.93
N GLY A 225 16.40 -3.17 -1.68
CA GLY A 225 17.08 -3.22 -0.38
C GLY A 225 16.81 -2.06 0.55
#